data_40281fd21c6a9de3aac2b74289a2fa10
#
_entry.id   40281fd21c6a9de3aac2b74289a2fa10
#
_cell.length_a   1.000
_cell.length_b   1.000
_cell.length_c   1.000
_cell.angle_alpha   90.00
_cell.angle_beta   90.00
_cell.angle_gamma   90.00
#
_symmetry.space_group_name_H-M   'P 1'
#
loop_
_entity.id
_entity.type
_entity.pdbx_description
1 polymer ?
#
loop_
_entity_poly.entity_id
_entity_poly.type
_entity_poly.pdbx_seq_one_letter_code
_entity_poly.pdbx_strand_id
1 'polypeptide(L)'
;MSNQPNKTNGAKPAVRKKKNLLDDRRVRLALSVLGAIVAWMVVTIIVQPGTTNTIYNVPVDYTYDSAAYTSRGLSIVSAEDKTVNLKLSGDGYTIGGLSASDFVVYPDWSSVRDSGEKTLRLLVRGANGLLNGVTVTMEGSDNTVDVVFDVVEEKTLPVTATTNYLRIADGYILYSTEVSKETVTLSGPSSELSKVATCTAEASYDSELTESVTLNTPLRFYTSGGKEVKFQYTTLEESNVDVTLQVYKTATLPVKVNFINAPRGFDNSVLSYALSCKQLKVAGPAEKIDALSTLSIGTIDLSTFSLNKVYEMPIELPTDIYLLDNISTITVSFDCSGLETKTMNLPSSCVQVVNLPATYQLTVETERLMNVILCGPKGAMETLTPEQVVIEIDAEDFAVATGQQNIACRLYVPSNGKIFALGSYVLQCLIESN
;
A
#
# COMPACT_ATOMS: atom_id res chain seq x y z
N MET A 1 0.19 64.30 145.27
CA MET A 1 -0.67 63.26 145.75
C MET A 1 -1.24 62.52 144.52
N SER A 2 -0.69 61.37 144.29
CA SER A 2 -1.40 60.11 144.36
C SER A 2 -2.39 59.95 143.23
N ASN A 3 -2.39 59.11 142.35
CA ASN A 3 -2.18 57.67 142.31
C ASN A 3 -2.29 57.08 140.88
N GLN A 4 -1.44 56.14 140.75
CA GLN A 4 -1.65 55.15 139.64
C GLN A 4 -2.88 54.26 139.93
N PRO A 5 -3.33 53.41 139.07
CA PRO A 5 -2.64 52.42 138.31
C PRO A 5 -3.42 51.92 137.01
N ASN A 6 -2.90 51.23 136.20
CA ASN A 6 -2.68 49.86 135.95
C ASN A 6 -3.13 49.35 134.51
N LYS A 7 -2.33 48.54 133.96
CA LYS A 7 -2.34 47.78 132.62
C LYS A 7 -3.57 47.00 132.28
N THR A 8 -3.79 46.78 131.00
CA THR A 8 -3.95 45.45 130.44
C THR A 8 -3.63 45.41 128.94
N ASN A 9 -2.87 44.41 128.55
CA ASN A 9 -2.49 44.06 127.21
C ASN A 9 -3.65 43.51 126.31
N GLY A 10 -3.74 43.91 125.11
CA GLY A 10 -4.55 43.30 124.04
C GLY A 10 -3.76 43.16 122.71
N ALA A 11 -3.31 41.98 122.48
CA ALA A 11 -2.52 41.63 121.26
C ALA A 11 -3.46 41.70 120.06
N LYS A 12 -3.04 42.43 119.01
CA LYS A 12 -3.63 42.43 117.72
C LYS A 12 -2.96 41.33 116.81
N PRO A 13 -3.77 40.54 116.03
CA PRO A 13 -3.13 39.50 115.15
C PRO A 13 -2.51 40.15 113.98
N ALA A 14 -1.30 39.54 113.54
CA ALA A 14 -0.50 39.93 112.41
C ALA A 14 -1.26 39.53 111.07
N VAL A 15 -1.62 40.50 110.24
CA VAL A 15 -2.01 40.29 108.88
C VAL A 15 -0.79 39.96 108.01
N ARG A 16 -0.71 38.68 107.56
CA ARG A 16 0.19 38.25 106.51
C ARG A 16 -0.12 38.96 105.21
N LYS A 17 0.65 39.95 104.76
CA LYS A 17 0.67 40.48 103.41
C LYS A 17 1.06 39.34 102.43
N LYS A 18 0.15 38.87 101.54
CA LYS A 18 0.43 38.08 100.36
C LYS A 18 1.48 38.87 99.55
N LYS A 19 2.70 38.35 99.36
CA LYS A 19 3.65 38.88 98.40
C LYS A 19 3.01 38.62 97.02
N ASN A 20 2.67 39.69 96.34
CA ASN A 20 2.30 39.61 94.93
C ASN A 20 3.50 39.11 94.13
N LEU A 21 3.34 37.99 93.44
CA LEU A 21 4.38 37.40 92.53
C LEU A 21 4.95 38.44 91.55
N LEU A 22 4.19 39.53 91.30
CA LEU A 22 4.58 40.67 90.49
C LEU A 22 5.61 41.64 91.11
N ASP A 23 5.90 41.54 92.45
CA ASP A 23 6.87 42.41 93.15
C ASP A 23 8.34 41.83 93.07
N ASP A 24 8.46 40.61 92.63
CA ASP A 24 9.83 40.00 92.48
C ASP A 24 10.44 40.50 91.16
N ARG A 25 11.57 41.20 91.36
CA ARG A 25 12.31 41.78 90.26
C ARG A 25 12.63 40.75 89.14
N ARG A 26 12.82 39.47 89.48
CA ARG A 26 13.12 38.36 88.59
C ARG A 26 11.86 37.98 87.77
N VAL A 27 10.70 37.98 88.41
CA VAL A 27 9.45 37.67 87.75
C VAL A 27 9.04 38.81 86.78
N ARG A 28 9.23 40.07 87.15
CA ARG A 28 9.00 41.22 86.26
C ARG A 28 9.96 41.19 85.02
N LEU A 29 11.20 40.83 85.23
CA LEU A 29 12.15 40.64 84.09
C LEU A 29 11.71 39.50 83.16
N ALA A 30 11.32 38.35 83.70
CA ALA A 30 10.87 37.21 82.95
C ALA A 30 9.57 37.55 82.17
N LEU A 31 8.60 38.29 82.80
CA LEU A 31 7.36 38.70 82.14
C LEU A 31 7.65 39.78 81.09
N SER A 32 8.59 40.68 81.27
CA SER A 32 8.95 41.69 80.25
C SER A 32 9.66 41.05 79.06
N VAL A 33 10.53 40.05 79.28
CA VAL A 33 11.13 39.29 78.21
C VAL A 33 10.07 38.44 77.43
N LEU A 34 9.16 37.77 78.17
CA LEU A 34 8.08 37.04 77.57
C LEU A 34 7.15 37.99 76.79
N GLY A 35 6.80 39.17 77.35
CA GLY A 35 6.03 40.20 76.69
C GLY A 35 6.74 40.77 75.44
N ALA A 36 8.06 40.95 75.51
CA ALA A 36 8.84 41.37 74.34
C ALA A 36 8.91 40.28 73.28
N ILE A 37 9.03 39.00 73.65
CA ILE A 37 8.98 37.88 72.73
C ILE A 37 7.59 37.77 72.07
N VAL A 38 6.52 37.89 72.87
CA VAL A 38 5.15 37.87 72.33
C VAL A 38 4.92 39.10 71.44
N ALA A 39 5.33 40.30 71.86
CA ALA A 39 5.20 41.51 71.04
C ALA A 39 6.04 41.39 69.75
N TRP A 40 7.25 40.84 69.83
CA TRP A 40 8.07 40.55 68.66
C TRP A 40 7.43 39.53 67.75
N MET A 41 6.87 38.44 68.31
CA MET A 41 6.17 37.41 67.54
C MET A 41 4.87 37.99 66.87
N VAL A 42 4.12 38.85 67.59
CA VAL A 42 2.92 39.52 67.02
C VAL A 42 3.31 40.51 65.91
N VAL A 43 4.37 41.31 66.12
CA VAL A 43 4.89 42.23 65.12
C VAL A 43 5.42 41.47 63.91
N THR A 44 6.13 40.36 64.12
CA THR A 44 6.67 39.51 63.04
C THR A 44 5.56 38.86 62.25
N ILE A 45 4.43 38.45 62.90
CA ILE A 45 3.29 37.81 62.22
C ILE A 45 2.35 38.81 61.55
N ILE A 46 2.11 39.98 62.18
CA ILE A 46 1.09 40.97 61.71
C ILE A 46 1.72 42.04 60.80
N VAL A 47 3.00 42.38 60.98
CA VAL A 47 3.68 43.46 60.23
C VAL A 47 4.70 42.94 59.21
N GLN A 48 4.70 41.63 58.88
CA GLN A 48 5.54 41.18 57.80
C GLN A 48 5.23 41.91 56.51
N PRO A 49 6.11 42.73 55.95
CA PRO A 49 5.95 43.22 54.58
C PRO A 49 5.87 42.00 53.68
N GLY A 50 4.90 41.95 52.81
CA GLY A 50 4.66 40.83 51.88
C GLY A 50 6.00 40.36 51.28
N THR A 51 6.38 39.13 51.59
CA THR A 51 7.63 38.55 51.04
C THR A 51 7.40 38.24 49.56
N THR A 52 8.41 38.40 48.74
CA THR A 52 8.36 38.01 47.35
C THR A 52 9.28 36.81 47.09
N ASN A 53 8.77 35.86 46.29
CA ASN A 53 9.53 34.71 45.84
C ASN A 53 9.37 34.61 44.31
N THR A 54 10.39 34.20 43.58
CA THR A 54 10.32 33.98 42.12
C THR A 54 10.46 32.51 41.79
N ILE A 55 9.49 31.96 41.10
CA ILE A 55 9.56 30.62 40.52
C ILE A 55 9.99 30.75 39.07
N TYR A 56 11.08 30.08 38.75
CA TYR A 56 11.71 30.15 37.42
C TYR A 56 11.28 29.03 36.52
N ASN A 57 11.27 29.30 35.20
CA ASN A 57 11.08 28.31 34.13
C ASN A 57 9.78 27.52 34.24
N VAL A 58 8.66 28.17 34.55
CA VAL A 58 7.33 27.54 34.51
C VAL A 58 6.91 27.37 33.05
N PRO A 59 6.68 26.12 32.56
CA PRO A 59 6.32 25.88 31.17
C PRO A 59 4.90 26.38 30.89
N VAL A 60 4.66 26.78 29.64
CA VAL A 60 3.33 27.12 29.16
C VAL A 60 2.56 25.85 28.80
N ASP A 61 1.38 25.67 29.40
CA ASP A 61 0.50 24.55 29.12
C ASP A 61 -0.49 24.92 28.00
N TYR A 62 -0.29 24.38 26.83
CA TYR A 62 -1.15 24.58 25.66
C TYR A 62 -2.39 23.68 25.66
N THR A 63 -2.46 22.72 26.56
CA THR A 63 -3.61 21.79 26.66
C THR A 63 -4.69 22.29 27.59
N TYR A 64 -4.34 23.20 28.52
CA TYR A 64 -5.27 23.73 29.49
C TYR A 64 -6.34 24.59 28.82
N ASP A 65 -7.62 24.32 29.14
CA ASP A 65 -8.81 25.01 28.61
C ASP A 65 -8.94 25.01 27.08
N SER A 66 -8.41 23.94 26.44
CA SER A 66 -8.38 23.78 24.99
C SER A 66 -9.78 23.75 24.34
N ALA A 67 -10.85 23.51 25.11
CA ALA A 67 -12.23 23.48 24.60
C ALA A 67 -12.63 24.78 23.88
N ALA A 68 -12.02 25.90 24.23
CA ALA A 68 -12.30 27.21 23.62
C ALA A 68 -12.01 27.27 22.10
N TYR A 69 -11.01 26.56 21.61
CA TYR A 69 -10.66 26.48 20.19
C TYR A 69 -11.04 25.11 19.56
N THR A 70 -10.94 24.01 20.29
CA THR A 70 -11.27 22.68 19.75
C THR A 70 -12.75 22.53 19.43
N SER A 71 -13.65 23.20 20.18
CA SER A 71 -15.09 23.24 19.86
C SER A 71 -15.41 23.89 18.53
N ARG A 72 -14.46 24.61 17.92
CA ARG A 72 -14.53 25.23 16.59
C ARG A 72 -13.84 24.41 15.50
N GLY A 73 -13.36 23.22 15.83
CA GLY A 73 -12.61 22.36 14.92
C GLY A 73 -11.16 22.80 14.72
N LEU A 74 -10.68 23.77 15.52
CA LEU A 74 -9.29 24.24 15.42
C LEU A 74 -8.37 23.36 16.25
N SER A 75 -7.16 23.19 15.74
CA SER A 75 -6.04 22.49 16.40
C SER A 75 -4.81 23.39 16.40
N ILE A 76 -3.96 23.22 17.38
CA ILE A 76 -2.65 23.87 17.39
C ILE A 76 -1.75 23.10 16.42
N VAL A 77 -1.27 23.79 15.41
CA VAL A 77 -0.35 23.26 14.39
C VAL A 77 1.10 23.48 14.83
N SER A 78 1.36 24.65 15.41
CA SER A 78 2.66 25.01 15.96
C SER A 78 2.49 25.95 17.12
N ALA A 79 3.31 25.80 18.14
CA ALA A 79 3.38 26.71 19.28
C ALA A 79 4.84 26.89 19.67
N GLU A 80 5.18 28.10 20.17
CA GLU A 80 6.50 28.40 20.69
C GLU A 80 6.73 27.61 22.00
N ASP A 81 7.88 26.96 22.13
CA ASP A 81 8.28 26.35 23.40
C ASP A 81 8.76 27.44 24.37
N LYS A 82 7.84 27.90 25.22
CA LYS A 82 8.05 29.05 26.11
C LYS A 82 7.93 28.69 27.57
N THR A 83 8.82 29.23 28.37
CA THR A 83 8.75 29.21 29.82
C THR A 83 8.68 30.64 30.37
N VAL A 84 8.03 30.83 31.51
CA VAL A 84 7.93 32.12 32.14
C VAL A 84 8.37 32.06 33.62
N ASN A 85 8.84 33.19 34.16
CA ASN A 85 9.11 33.34 35.57
C ASN A 85 7.92 33.96 36.27
N LEU A 86 7.50 33.38 37.39
CA LEU A 86 6.38 33.86 38.17
C LEU A 86 6.92 34.52 39.47
N LYS A 87 6.61 35.79 39.64
CA LYS A 87 6.84 36.52 40.88
C LYS A 87 5.63 36.42 41.81
N LEU A 88 5.84 35.77 42.94
CA LEU A 88 4.84 35.59 43.98
C LEU A 88 5.00 36.69 45.03
N SER A 89 3.90 37.23 45.51
CA SER A 89 3.84 38.17 46.66
C SER A 89 2.75 37.72 47.62
N GLY A 90 3.11 37.53 48.88
CA GLY A 90 2.18 37.03 49.89
C GLY A 90 2.86 36.78 51.25
N ASP A 91 2.18 36.05 52.12
CA ASP A 91 2.77 35.59 53.38
C ASP A 91 3.93 34.59 53.11
N GLY A 92 5.07 34.86 53.71
CA GLY A 92 6.32 34.09 53.51
C GLY A 92 6.18 32.59 53.79
N TYR A 93 5.32 32.19 54.72
CA TYR A 93 5.04 30.79 54.99
C TYR A 93 4.28 30.13 53.84
N THR A 94 3.30 30.84 53.28
CA THR A 94 2.45 30.38 52.18
C THR A 94 3.28 30.29 50.90
N ILE A 95 4.02 31.35 50.54
CA ILE A 95 4.76 31.37 49.25
C ILE A 95 6.06 30.53 49.26
N GLY A 96 6.62 30.26 50.48
CA GLY A 96 7.85 29.46 50.58
C GLY A 96 7.68 27.97 50.26
N GLY A 97 6.44 27.45 50.33
CA GLY A 97 6.10 26.08 50.04
C GLY A 97 5.66 25.83 48.60
N LEU A 98 5.54 26.89 47.77
CA LEU A 98 5.01 26.78 46.41
C LEU A 98 6.13 26.49 45.42
N SER A 99 5.83 25.66 44.45
CA SER A 99 6.69 25.17 43.35
C SER A 99 6.05 25.43 42.00
N ALA A 100 6.79 25.18 40.91
CA ALA A 100 6.28 25.35 39.57
C ALA A 100 5.00 24.52 39.28
N SER A 101 4.87 23.34 39.91
CA SER A 101 3.70 22.45 39.74
C SER A 101 2.41 22.98 40.38
N ASP A 102 2.49 24.00 41.23
CA ASP A 102 1.35 24.62 41.84
C ASP A 102 0.70 25.69 40.98
N PHE A 103 1.28 25.96 39.79
CA PHE A 103 0.81 26.95 38.83
C PHE A 103 0.62 26.34 37.46
N VAL A 104 -0.44 26.80 36.78
CA VAL A 104 -0.66 26.52 35.34
C VAL A 104 -0.57 27.86 34.62
N VAL A 105 0.39 27.97 33.71
CA VAL A 105 0.49 29.10 32.79
C VAL A 105 -0.03 28.66 31.46
N TYR A 106 -0.98 29.37 30.91
CA TYR A 106 -1.66 29.00 29.66
C TYR A 106 -2.04 30.26 28.87
N PRO A 107 -2.14 30.13 27.51
CA PRO A 107 -2.58 31.24 26.67
C PRO A 107 -4.05 31.57 26.84
N ASP A 108 -4.41 32.83 26.67
CA ASP A 108 -5.81 33.30 26.65
C ASP A 108 -6.45 32.92 25.31
N TRP A 109 -7.20 31.82 25.30
CA TRP A 109 -7.90 31.32 24.13
C TRP A 109 -9.12 32.11 23.71
N SER A 110 -9.57 33.10 24.48
CA SER A 110 -10.82 33.84 24.27
C SER A 110 -10.87 34.60 22.95
N SER A 111 -9.70 34.97 22.41
CA SER A 111 -9.56 35.67 21.14
C SER A 111 -9.47 34.75 19.91
N VAL A 112 -9.29 33.43 20.12
CA VAL A 112 -9.11 32.46 19.03
C VAL A 112 -10.46 32.12 18.41
N ARG A 113 -10.70 32.58 17.18
CA ARG A 113 -11.97 32.37 16.46
C ARG A 113 -11.80 31.71 15.10
N ASP A 114 -10.65 31.87 14.47
CA ASP A 114 -10.31 31.45 13.12
C ASP A 114 -8.86 30.93 13.05
N SER A 115 -8.55 30.24 11.99
CA SER A 115 -7.20 29.75 11.69
C SER A 115 -6.19 30.87 11.48
N GLY A 116 -4.90 30.55 11.53
CA GLY A 116 -3.78 31.43 11.33
C GLY A 116 -2.93 31.62 12.57
N GLU A 117 -1.87 32.40 12.43
CA GLU A 117 -0.97 32.78 13.50
C GLU A 117 -1.62 33.80 14.44
N LYS A 118 -1.56 33.55 15.73
CA LYS A 118 -2.15 34.41 16.77
C LYS A 118 -1.12 34.64 17.88
N THR A 119 -0.88 35.90 18.20
CA THR A 119 -0.11 36.28 19.38
C THR A 119 -1.07 36.36 20.58
N LEU A 120 -0.94 35.44 21.52
CA LEU A 120 -1.84 35.28 22.65
C LEU A 120 -1.18 35.72 23.94
N ARG A 121 -1.95 36.41 24.79
CA ARG A 121 -1.50 36.77 26.11
C ARG A 121 -1.51 35.53 27.04
N LEU A 122 -0.47 35.41 27.85
CA LEU A 122 -0.40 34.36 28.87
C LEU A 122 -1.18 34.74 30.12
N LEU A 123 -1.89 33.76 30.67
CA LEU A 123 -2.61 33.81 31.92
C LEU A 123 -1.97 32.83 32.91
N VAL A 124 -2.09 33.11 34.19
CA VAL A 124 -1.61 32.22 35.24
C VAL A 124 -2.73 31.89 36.20
N ARG A 125 -2.82 30.65 36.60
CA ARG A 125 -3.79 30.16 37.58
C ARG A 125 -3.09 29.17 38.54
N GLY A 126 -3.58 29.10 39.81
CA GLY A 126 -3.18 28.02 40.70
C GLY A 126 -3.71 26.67 40.22
N ALA A 127 -2.92 25.67 40.22
CA ALA A 127 -3.28 24.30 39.79
C ALA A 127 -4.48 23.74 40.56
N ASN A 128 -4.59 24.06 41.87
CA ASN A 128 -5.69 23.63 42.75
C ASN A 128 -6.77 24.67 42.93
N GLY A 129 -6.80 25.72 42.11
CA GLY A 129 -7.91 26.70 42.04
C GLY A 129 -7.85 27.86 43.04
N LEU A 130 -7.12 27.81 44.13
CA LEU A 130 -7.13 28.85 45.17
C LEU A 130 -5.71 29.24 45.61
N LEU A 131 -5.31 30.45 45.20
CA LEU A 131 -4.12 31.15 45.70
C LEU A 131 -4.60 32.20 46.73
N ASN A 132 -5.22 31.76 47.84
CA ASN A 132 -5.72 32.67 48.86
C ASN A 132 -4.53 33.45 49.49
N GLY A 133 -4.55 34.79 49.35
CA GLY A 133 -3.55 35.65 49.91
C GLY A 133 -2.20 35.67 49.11
N VAL A 134 -2.12 35.04 47.95
CA VAL A 134 -0.93 35.11 47.08
C VAL A 134 -1.29 35.86 45.77
N THR A 135 -0.54 36.92 45.52
CA THR A 135 -0.59 37.65 44.27
C THR A 135 0.50 37.09 43.35
N VAL A 136 0.14 36.65 42.16
CA VAL A 136 1.04 36.09 41.12
C VAL A 136 1.14 37.09 40.00
N THR A 137 2.35 37.43 39.61
CA THR A 137 2.64 38.26 38.41
C THR A 137 3.73 37.60 37.59
N MET A 138 3.58 37.66 36.30
CA MET A 138 4.66 37.21 35.40
C MET A 138 5.77 38.24 35.38
N GLU A 139 7.01 37.78 35.48
CA GLU A 139 8.20 38.62 35.46
C GLU A 139 8.65 38.85 34.03
N GLY A 140 8.85 40.12 33.67
CA GLY A 140 9.25 40.52 32.31
C GLY A 140 8.15 41.21 31.51
N SER A 141 8.50 41.75 30.36
CA SER A 141 7.60 42.48 29.48
C SER A 141 6.94 41.61 28.39
N ASP A 142 7.42 40.39 28.20
CA ASP A 142 6.98 39.48 27.13
C ASP A 142 6.08 38.35 27.70
N ASN A 143 4.83 38.74 27.95
CA ASN A 143 3.77 37.84 28.46
C ASN A 143 2.86 37.34 27.34
N THR A 144 3.41 37.18 26.14
CA THR A 144 2.68 36.70 24.96
C THR A 144 3.37 35.48 24.38
N VAL A 145 2.62 34.71 23.60
CA VAL A 145 3.13 33.54 22.86
C VAL A 145 2.50 33.49 21.50
N ASP A 146 3.29 33.09 20.50
CA ASP A 146 2.81 32.88 19.15
C ASP A 146 2.37 31.44 18.96
N VAL A 147 1.13 31.28 18.50
CA VAL A 147 0.50 29.96 18.27
C VAL A 147 -0.16 29.98 16.90
N VAL A 148 0.10 28.94 16.11
CA VAL A 148 -0.53 28.73 14.82
C VAL A 148 -1.68 27.76 14.96
N PHE A 149 -2.89 28.20 14.57
CA PHE A 149 -4.10 27.39 14.55
C PHE A 149 -4.52 27.06 13.13
N ASP A 150 -4.96 25.83 12.91
CA ASP A 150 -5.66 25.47 11.68
C ASP A 150 -6.63 24.30 11.94
N VAL A 151 -7.46 24.01 10.94
CA VAL A 151 -8.23 22.76 10.89
C VAL A 151 -7.29 21.70 10.36
N VAL A 152 -7.06 20.64 11.13
CA VAL A 152 -6.26 19.49 10.67
C VAL A 152 -7.16 18.53 9.94
N GLU A 153 -6.81 18.24 8.70
CA GLU A 153 -7.54 17.36 7.79
C GLU A 153 -6.63 16.29 7.22
N GLU A 154 -7.25 15.27 6.63
CA GLU A 154 -6.57 14.29 5.79
C GLU A 154 -6.98 14.50 4.33
N LYS A 155 -5.99 14.40 3.44
CA LYS A 155 -6.19 14.50 2.00
C LYS A 155 -5.48 13.35 1.29
N THR A 156 -6.23 12.53 0.58
CA THR A 156 -5.69 11.45 -0.26
C THR A 156 -5.59 11.93 -1.69
N LEU A 157 -4.44 11.71 -2.31
CA LEU A 157 -4.13 12.08 -3.69
C LEU A 157 -3.63 10.87 -4.47
N PRO A 158 -4.00 10.75 -5.76
CA PRO A 158 -3.38 9.77 -6.64
C PRO A 158 -1.90 10.13 -6.88
N VAL A 159 -1.06 9.10 -6.91
CA VAL A 159 0.35 9.21 -7.26
C VAL A 159 0.52 8.94 -8.75
N THR A 160 1.09 9.90 -9.47
CA THR A 160 1.41 9.74 -10.89
C THR A 160 2.92 9.64 -11.07
N ALA A 161 3.38 8.54 -11.65
CA ALA A 161 4.79 8.42 -12.03
C ALA A 161 5.04 9.21 -13.32
N THR A 162 6.12 9.98 -13.33
CA THR A 162 6.65 10.66 -14.51
C THR A 162 8.10 10.26 -14.70
N THR A 163 8.52 10.20 -15.95
CA THR A 163 9.89 9.80 -16.29
C THR A 163 10.62 10.95 -16.95
N ASN A 164 11.78 11.28 -16.42
CA ASN A 164 12.63 12.31 -16.96
C ASN A 164 13.98 11.71 -17.37
N TYR A 165 14.45 12.05 -18.56
CA TYR A 165 15.81 11.70 -19.06
C TYR A 165 16.13 10.20 -19.10
N LEU A 166 15.16 9.35 -19.51
CA LEU A 166 15.41 7.94 -19.69
C LEU A 166 16.11 7.69 -21.03
N ARG A 167 17.15 6.85 -21.00
CA ARG A 167 17.80 6.31 -22.19
C ARG A 167 17.46 4.84 -22.27
N ILE A 168 16.81 4.43 -23.35
CA ILE A 168 16.42 3.05 -23.59
C ILE A 168 17.29 2.54 -24.72
N ALA A 169 17.89 1.36 -24.55
CA ALA A 169 18.78 0.75 -25.53
C ALA A 169 18.04 0.39 -26.82
N ASP A 170 18.77 0.35 -27.92
CA ASP A 170 18.22 -0.11 -29.19
C ASP A 170 17.67 -1.53 -29.08
N GLY A 171 16.49 -1.76 -29.61
CA GLY A 171 15.79 -3.04 -29.49
C GLY A 171 15.01 -3.24 -28.20
N TYR A 172 14.89 -2.22 -27.35
CA TYR A 172 14.09 -2.22 -26.14
C TYR A 172 13.05 -1.09 -26.15
N ILE A 173 12.03 -1.22 -25.30
CA ILE A 173 11.00 -0.18 -25.08
C ILE A 173 10.68 -0.06 -23.61
N LEU A 174 10.31 1.13 -23.16
CA LEU A 174 9.58 1.32 -21.91
C LEU A 174 8.13 0.91 -22.17
N TYR A 175 7.72 -0.22 -21.60
CA TYR A 175 6.38 -0.77 -21.81
C TYR A 175 5.36 -0.14 -20.87
N SER A 176 5.69 -0.06 -19.58
CA SER A 176 4.86 0.59 -18.57
C SER A 176 5.69 1.21 -17.47
N THR A 177 5.07 2.11 -16.73
CA THR A 177 5.61 2.68 -15.50
C THR A 177 4.59 2.43 -14.40
N GLU A 178 4.98 1.69 -13.38
CA GLU A 178 4.12 1.29 -12.27
C GLU A 178 4.61 1.89 -10.97
N VAL A 179 3.69 2.25 -10.08
CA VAL A 179 3.99 2.74 -8.74
C VAL A 179 3.57 1.71 -7.71
N SER A 180 4.35 1.55 -6.65
CA SER A 180 4.05 0.60 -5.57
C SER A 180 2.79 0.99 -4.78
N LYS A 181 2.44 2.28 -4.76
CA LYS A 181 1.21 2.81 -4.18
C LYS A 181 0.54 3.79 -5.12
N GLU A 182 -0.71 3.54 -5.45
CA GLU A 182 -1.51 4.39 -6.35
C GLU A 182 -1.99 5.68 -5.67
N THR A 183 -2.02 5.73 -4.35
CA THR A 183 -2.48 6.89 -3.57
C THR A 183 -1.56 7.15 -2.38
N VAL A 184 -1.49 8.42 -1.97
CA VAL A 184 -0.81 8.88 -0.76
C VAL A 184 -1.75 9.71 0.08
N THR A 185 -1.70 9.53 1.40
CA THR A 185 -2.48 10.32 2.36
C THR A 185 -1.57 11.34 3.04
N LEU A 186 -2.02 12.59 3.01
CA LEU A 186 -1.44 13.73 3.69
C LEU A 186 -2.29 14.05 4.91
N SER A 187 -1.68 14.30 6.06
CA SER A 187 -2.37 14.77 7.26
C SER A 187 -1.75 16.09 7.72
N GLY A 188 -2.52 17.15 7.80
CA GLY A 188 -2.00 18.45 8.16
C GLY A 188 -3.01 19.58 8.06
N PRO A 189 -2.51 20.84 8.15
CA PRO A 189 -3.35 22.03 8.10
C PRO A 189 -4.11 22.16 6.77
N SER A 190 -5.39 22.47 6.86
CA SER A 190 -6.25 22.69 5.69
C SER A 190 -5.70 23.79 4.76
N SER A 191 -5.06 24.81 5.34
CA SER A 191 -4.40 25.90 4.59
C SER A 191 -3.20 25.43 3.75
N GLU A 192 -2.51 24.35 4.15
CA GLU A 192 -1.46 23.73 3.33
C GLU A 192 -2.05 22.74 2.33
N LEU A 193 -2.96 21.86 2.78
CA LEU A 193 -3.55 20.81 1.97
C LEU A 193 -4.39 21.36 0.80
N SER A 194 -5.03 22.52 0.98
CA SER A 194 -5.82 23.17 -0.08
C SER A 194 -4.95 23.63 -1.26
N LYS A 195 -3.67 23.89 -1.06
CA LYS A 195 -2.74 24.31 -2.12
C LYS A 195 -2.31 23.15 -3.01
N VAL A 196 -2.40 21.92 -2.54
CA VAL A 196 -1.93 20.74 -3.27
C VAL A 196 -2.99 20.26 -4.24
N ALA A 197 -2.63 20.16 -5.51
CA ALA A 197 -3.51 19.64 -6.57
C ALA A 197 -3.08 18.26 -7.05
N THR A 198 -1.76 18.01 -7.19
CA THR A 198 -1.23 16.76 -7.74
C THR A 198 -0.04 16.26 -6.94
N CYS A 199 0.14 14.93 -6.96
CA CYS A 199 1.29 14.24 -6.42
C CYS A 199 1.99 13.47 -7.54
N THR A 200 3.30 13.65 -7.70
CA THR A 200 4.10 12.98 -8.72
C THR A 200 5.34 12.32 -8.13
N ALA A 201 5.70 11.15 -8.67
CA ALA A 201 6.96 10.49 -8.45
C ALA A 201 7.80 10.62 -9.74
N GLU A 202 8.86 11.44 -9.71
CA GLU A 202 9.68 11.73 -10.88
C GLU A 202 10.87 10.76 -10.93
N ALA A 203 10.72 9.67 -11.70
CA ALA A 203 11.77 8.68 -11.87
C ALA A 203 12.79 9.15 -12.93
N SER A 204 14.06 9.08 -12.59
CA SER A 204 15.18 9.34 -13.51
C SER A 204 16.21 8.22 -13.40
N TYR A 205 16.79 7.85 -14.53
CA TYR A 205 17.81 6.81 -14.57
C TYR A 205 18.91 7.22 -15.55
N ASP A 206 20.14 7.34 -15.05
CA ASP A 206 21.24 7.94 -15.82
C ASP A 206 21.91 6.96 -16.80
N SER A 207 21.75 5.65 -16.58
CA SER A 207 22.31 4.61 -17.46
C SER A 207 21.32 4.22 -18.54
N GLU A 208 21.82 3.52 -19.57
CA GLU A 208 20.98 2.96 -20.62
C GLU A 208 20.22 1.73 -20.11
N LEU A 209 18.89 1.70 -20.33
CA LEU A 209 18.00 0.67 -19.85
C LEU A 209 17.92 -0.50 -20.85
N THR A 210 18.30 -1.68 -20.40
CA THR A 210 18.19 -2.98 -21.10
C THR A 210 17.32 -3.97 -20.34
N GLU A 211 16.93 -3.64 -19.12
CA GLU A 211 16.10 -4.47 -18.25
C GLU A 211 15.19 -3.59 -17.39
N SER A 212 14.17 -4.19 -16.80
CA SER A 212 13.27 -3.49 -15.89
C SER A 212 13.98 -3.12 -14.60
N VAL A 213 13.73 -1.92 -14.10
CA VAL A 213 14.34 -1.37 -12.88
C VAL A 213 13.30 -0.79 -11.96
N THR A 214 13.48 -1.00 -10.66
CA THR A 214 12.66 -0.35 -9.62
C THR A 214 13.50 0.71 -8.92
N LEU A 215 12.96 1.93 -8.87
CA LEU A 215 13.62 3.11 -8.32
C LEU A 215 12.83 3.62 -7.13
N ASN A 216 13.48 3.77 -5.98
CA ASN A 216 12.87 4.44 -4.83
C ASN A 216 12.86 5.94 -5.05
N THR A 217 11.69 6.50 -5.30
CA THR A 217 11.50 7.86 -5.82
C THR A 217 10.75 8.72 -4.80
N PRO A 218 11.26 9.92 -4.46
CA PRO A 218 10.58 10.84 -3.57
C PRO A 218 9.30 11.39 -4.21
N LEU A 219 8.26 11.52 -3.38
CA LEU A 219 7.02 12.16 -3.78
C LEU A 219 7.18 13.68 -3.83
N ARG A 220 6.68 14.29 -4.89
CA ARG A 220 6.62 15.73 -5.08
C ARG A 220 5.19 16.19 -5.26
N PHE A 221 4.87 17.32 -4.67
CA PHE A 221 3.53 17.86 -4.64
C PHE A 221 3.48 19.19 -5.36
N TYR A 222 2.43 19.38 -6.15
CA TYR A 222 2.31 20.60 -6.96
C TYR A 222 0.92 21.23 -6.81
N THR A 223 0.90 22.56 -6.95
CA THR A 223 -0.35 23.33 -7.07
C THR A 223 -0.99 23.08 -8.46
N SER A 224 -2.25 23.51 -8.62
CA SER A 224 -2.92 23.49 -9.93
C SER A 224 -2.19 24.30 -11.01
N GLY A 225 -1.34 25.24 -10.60
CA GLY A 225 -0.49 26.01 -11.50
C GLY A 225 0.90 25.41 -11.76
N GLY A 226 1.18 24.18 -11.28
CA GLY A 226 2.44 23.48 -11.50
C GLY A 226 3.60 23.95 -10.62
N LYS A 227 3.35 24.76 -9.59
CA LYS A 227 4.39 25.16 -8.63
C LYS A 227 4.54 24.11 -7.55
N GLU A 228 5.78 23.71 -7.24
CA GLU A 228 6.07 22.77 -6.16
C GLU A 228 5.64 23.32 -4.79
N VAL A 229 4.97 22.49 -4.00
CA VAL A 229 4.52 22.76 -2.63
C VAL A 229 5.50 22.11 -1.66
N LYS A 230 6.02 22.93 -0.73
CA LYS A 230 6.81 22.44 0.42
C LYS A 230 5.95 22.56 1.66
N PHE A 231 5.87 21.50 2.43
CA PHE A 231 5.12 21.46 3.67
C PHE A 231 5.98 21.92 4.84
N GLN A 232 5.36 22.61 5.77
CA GLN A 232 5.95 23.01 7.04
C GLN A 232 5.38 22.20 8.19
N TYR A 233 4.08 21.90 8.13
CA TYR A 233 3.33 21.25 9.21
C TYR A 233 2.56 20.00 8.76
N THR A 234 2.53 19.72 7.48
CA THR A 234 1.87 18.52 6.94
C THR A 234 2.78 17.32 7.05
N THR A 235 2.24 16.22 7.57
CA THR A 235 2.90 14.92 7.63
C THR A 235 2.44 14.04 6.48
N LEU A 236 3.36 13.23 6.00
CA LEU A 236 3.16 12.26 4.92
C LEU A 236 3.12 10.87 5.52
N GLU A 237 2.22 10.04 5.10
CA GLU A 237 2.23 8.60 5.43
C GLU A 237 3.52 7.96 4.92
N GLU A 238 3.90 8.30 3.68
CA GLU A 238 5.16 7.91 3.06
C GLU A 238 5.73 9.08 2.26
N SER A 239 7.05 9.25 2.34
CA SER A 239 7.75 10.29 1.60
C SER A 239 8.26 9.83 0.23
N ASN A 240 8.40 8.50 0.04
CA ASN A 240 8.91 7.88 -1.17
C ASN A 240 8.00 6.75 -1.60
N VAL A 241 8.00 6.46 -2.89
CA VAL A 241 7.37 5.27 -3.48
C VAL A 241 8.34 4.59 -4.43
N ASP A 242 8.17 3.29 -4.58
CA ASP A 242 8.92 2.55 -5.58
C ASP A 242 8.24 2.70 -6.94
N VAL A 243 8.99 3.17 -7.91
CA VAL A 243 8.58 3.30 -9.32
C VAL A 243 9.28 2.22 -10.10
N THR A 244 8.52 1.30 -10.68
CA THR A 244 9.04 0.25 -11.54
C THR A 244 8.89 0.67 -13.00
N LEU A 245 10.02 0.79 -13.67
CA LEU A 245 10.12 1.02 -15.11
C LEU A 245 10.17 -0.34 -15.79
N GLN A 246 9.08 -0.78 -16.42
CA GLN A 246 9.04 -2.04 -17.14
C GLN A 246 9.65 -1.86 -18.53
N VAL A 247 10.83 -2.41 -18.73
CA VAL A 247 11.57 -2.36 -19.99
C VAL A 247 11.57 -3.74 -20.63
N TYR A 248 11.05 -3.80 -21.86
CA TYR A 248 10.92 -5.03 -22.61
C TYR A 248 11.77 -5.01 -23.87
N LYS A 249 12.35 -6.17 -24.21
CA LYS A 249 13.03 -6.41 -25.48
C LYS A 249 12.00 -6.53 -26.59
N THR A 250 12.28 -5.95 -27.75
CA THR A 250 11.44 -6.07 -28.94
C THR A 250 12.06 -7.05 -29.94
N ALA A 251 11.20 -7.81 -30.62
CA ALA A 251 11.62 -8.66 -31.73
C ALA A 251 10.55 -8.68 -32.82
N THR A 252 10.99 -8.91 -34.05
CA THR A 252 10.10 -9.20 -35.17
C THR A 252 10.25 -10.70 -35.49
N LEU A 253 9.22 -11.47 -35.14
CA LEU A 253 9.24 -12.93 -35.23
C LEU A 253 8.35 -13.42 -36.36
N PRO A 254 8.83 -14.44 -37.14
CA PRO A 254 8.03 -15.08 -38.19
C PRO A 254 6.84 -15.84 -37.54
N VAL A 255 5.71 -15.81 -38.23
CA VAL A 255 4.49 -16.46 -37.84
C VAL A 255 4.32 -17.80 -38.51
N LYS A 256 3.87 -18.81 -37.78
CA LYS A 256 3.52 -20.13 -38.31
C LYS A 256 2.19 -20.63 -37.77
N VAL A 257 1.59 -21.56 -38.50
CA VAL A 257 0.38 -22.30 -38.11
C VAL A 257 0.80 -23.71 -37.72
N ASN A 258 0.23 -24.25 -36.64
CA ASN A 258 0.38 -25.63 -36.26
C ASN A 258 -0.82 -26.44 -36.78
N PHE A 259 -0.58 -27.70 -37.07
CA PHE A 259 -1.62 -28.65 -37.48
C PHE A 259 -1.84 -29.67 -36.37
N ILE A 260 -3.09 -29.93 -36.02
CA ILE A 260 -3.50 -30.99 -35.10
C ILE A 260 -4.30 -32.07 -35.85
N ASN A 261 -4.47 -33.22 -35.23
CA ASN A 261 -5.09 -34.40 -35.82
C ASN A 261 -4.42 -34.83 -37.17
N ALA A 262 -3.15 -34.47 -37.31
CA ALA A 262 -2.34 -34.92 -38.44
C ALA A 262 -2.07 -36.42 -38.32
N PRO A 263 -2.16 -37.19 -39.44
CA PRO A 263 -1.84 -38.59 -39.43
C PRO A 263 -0.35 -38.82 -39.14
N ARG A 264 -0.03 -40.06 -38.74
CA ARG A 264 1.36 -40.46 -38.47
C ARG A 264 2.24 -40.24 -39.71
N GLY A 265 3.35 -39.54 -39.53
CA GLY A 265 4.29 -39.27 -40.64
C GLY A 265 3.78 -38.22 -41.63
N PHE A 266 2.83 -37.39 -41.25
CA PHE A 266 2.28 -36.33 -42.13
C PHE A 266 3.37 -35.34 -42.54
N ASP A 267 3.44 -35.07 -43.83
CA ASP A 267 4.35 -34.10 -44.46
C ASP A 267 3.58 -32.79 -44.69
N ASN A 268 3.78 -31.82 -43.77
CA ASN A 268 3.15 -30.50 -43.83
C ASN A 268 3.43 -29.72 -45.13
N SER A 269 4.46 -30.09 -45.89
CA SER A 269 4.79 -29.40 -47.15
C SER A 269 3.71 -29.51 -48.22
N VAL A 270 2.76 -30.45 -48.04
CA VAL A 270 1.61 -30.62 -48.96
C VAL A 270 0.60 -29.46 -48.82
N LEU A 271 0.56 -28.81 -47.64
CA LEU A 271 -0.34 -27.69 -47.36
C LEU A 271 0.42 -26.36 -47.53
N SER A 272 0.47 -25.88 -48.76
CA SER A 272 1.02 -24.54 -48.99
C SER A 272 0.00 -23.50 -48.57
N TYR A 273 0.39 -22.54 -47.73
CA TYR A 273 -0.52 -21.49 -47.25
C TYR A 273 0.14 -20.11 -47.29
N ALA A 274 -0.70 -19.10 -47.40
CA ALA A 274 -0.34 -17.71 -47.31
C ALA A 274 -0.96 -17.10 -46.03
N LEU A 275 -0.21 -16.25 -45.35
CA LEU A 275 -0.65 -15.50 -44.19
C LEU A 275 -0.83 -14.04 -44.58
N SER A 276 -1.87 -13.38 -44.03
CA SER A 276 -2.08 -11.94 -44.21
C SER A 276 -0.93 -11.13 -43.58
N CYS A 277 -0.30 -11.65 -42.52
CA CYS A 277 0.88 -11.11 -41.92
C CYS A 277 1.90 -12.23 -41.65
N LYS A 278 3.12 -12.10 -42.19
CA LYS A 278 4.14 -13.15 -42.08
C LYS A 278 5.05 -12.99 -40.87
N GLN A 279 5.06 -11.83 -40.27
CA GLN A 279 5.90 -11.49 -39.11
C GLN A 279 5.13 -10.57 -38.17
N LEU A 280 5.33 -10.72 -36.88
CA LEU A 280 4.74 -9.87 -35.85
C LEU A 280 5.83 -9.21 -35.05
N LYS A 281 5.64 -7.92 -34.75
CA LYS A 281 6.49 -7.18 -33.83
C LYS A 281 5.94 -7.35 -32.41
N VAL A 282 6.75 -7.93 -31.53
CA VAL A 282 6.39 -8.25 -30.17
C VAL A 282 7.38 -7.65 -29.18
N ALA A 283 6.96 -7.51 -27.93
CA ALA A 283 7.79 -7.12 -26.81
C ALA A 283 7.56 -8.04 -25.61
N GLY A 284 8.58 -8.21 -24.80
CA GLY A 284 8.52 -9.01 -23.58
C GLY A 284 9.84 -9.04 -22.83
N PRO A 285 9.91 -9.77 -21.69
CA PRO A 285 11.16 -10.01 -21.00
C PRO A 285 12.22 -10.60 -21.96
N ALA A 286 13.45 -10.11 -21.87
CA ALA A 286 14.53 -10.47 -22.82
C ALA A 286 14.72 -11.98 -22.92
N GLU A 287 14.71 -12.70 -21.79
CA GLU A 287 14.87 -14.16 -21.76
C GLU A 287 13.76 -14.88 -22.55
N LYS A 288 12.52 -14.41 -22.45
CA LYS A 288 11.38 -14.99 -23.18
C LYS A 288 11.46 -14.69 -24.67
N ILE A 289 11.81 -13.47 -25.03
CA ILE A 289 11.97 -13.06 -26.43
C ILE A 289 13.11 -13.86 -27.09
N ASP A 290 14.25 -14.03 -26.41
CA ASP A 290 15.42 -14.74 -26.94
C ASP A 290 15.20 -16.26 -27.11
N ALA A 291 14.28 -16.83 -26.32
CA ALA A 291 13.85 -18.22 -26.46
C ALA A 291 12.91 -18.46 -27.66
N LEU A 292 12.33 -17.40 -28.24
CA LEU A 292 11.36 -17.50 -29.34
C LEU A 292 12.06 -17.34 -30.69
N SER A 293 11.93 -18.35 -31.53
CA SER A 293 12.37 -18.28 -32.94
C SER A 293 11.21 -18.03 -33.91
N THR A 294 9.99 -18.40 -33.52
CA THR A 294 8.74 -18.28 -34.30
C THR A 294 7.55 -18.10 -33.37
N LEU A 295 6.50 -17.48 -33.85
CA LEU A 295 5.22 -17.37 -33.16
C LEU A 295 4.19 -18.30 -33.78
N SER A 296 3.56 -19.14 -32.97
CA SER A 296 2.39 -19.94 -33.39
C SER A 296 1.13 -19.14 -33.14
N ILE A 297 0.36 -18.85 -34.18
CA ILE A 297 -0.90 -18.08 -34.07
C ILE A 297 -2.11 -18.96 -33.81
N GLY A 298 -1.92 -20.28 -33.67
CA GLY A 298 -2.99 -21.20 -33.38
C GLY A 298 -2.84 -22.51 -34.14
N THR A 299 -3.87 -23.33 -34.07
CA THR A 299 -3.90 -24.67 -34.63
C THR A 299 -5.01 -24.83 -35.66
N ILE A 300 -4.70 -25.52 -36.75
CA ILE A 300 -5.71 -25.95 -37.73
C ILE A 300 -5.89 -27.45 -37.59
N ASP A 301 -7.12 -27.87 -37.33
CA ASP A 301 -7.50 -29.26 -37.22
C ASP A 301 -7.73 -29.84 -38.63
N LEU A 302 -6.87 -30.81 -38.98
CA LEU A 302 -6.96 -31.47 -40.30
C LEU A 302 -8.21 -32.32 -40.43
N SER A 303 -8.81 -32.78 -39.36
CA SER A 303 -10.07 -33.54 -39.41
C SER A 303 -11.25 -32.70 -39.88
N THR A 304 -11.22 -31.39 -39.62
CA THR A 304 -12.27 -30.44 -40.05
C THR A 304 -11.80 -29.53 -41.19
N PHE A 305 -10.64 -29.82 -41.75
CA PHE A 305 -10.06 -29.04 -42.84
C PHE A 305 -10.97 -29.03 -44.06
N SER A 306 -11.17 -27.85 -44.64
CA SER A 306 -11.94 -27.66 -45.85
C SER A 306 -11.09 -26.99 -46.93
N LEU A 307 -11.05 -27.59 -48.11
CA LEU A 307 -10.41 -26.98 -49.25
C LEU A 307 -11.05 -25.64 -49.61
N ASN A 308 -10.20 -24.67 -49.96
CA ASN A 308 -10.65 -23.30 -50.34
C ASN A 308 -11.27 -22.46 -49.23
N LYS A 309 -11.22 -22.90 -47.98
CA LYS A 309 -11.65 -22.09 -46.82
C LYS A 309 -10.52 -21.15 -46.39
N VAL A 310 -10.88 -19.91 -46.13
CA VAL A 310 -10.00 -18.95 -45.43
C VAL A 310 -10.27 -19.07 -43.94
N TYR A 311 -9.23 -19.26 -43.18
CA TYR A 311 -9.29 -19.37 -41.72
C TYR A 311 -8.89 -18.05 -41.12
N GLU A 312 -9.72 -17.49 -40.24
CA GLU A 312 -9.42 -16.32 -39.44
C GLU A 312 -9.00 -16.80 -38.06
N MET A 313 -7.78 -16.47 -37.68
CA MET A 313 -7.18 -16.92 -36.43
C MET A 313 -6.89 -15.73 -35.55
N PRO A 314 -7.42 -15.69 -34.31
CA PRO A 314 -7.02 -14.70 -33.33
C PRO A 314 -5.54 -14.90 -32.97
N ILE A 315 -4.85 -13.79 -32.70
CA ILE A 315 -3.45 -13.84 -32.29
C ILE A 315 -3.40 -14.17 -30.80
N GLU A 316 -2.98 -15.38 -30.47
CA GLU A 316 -2.74 -15.84 -29.12
C GLU A 316 -1.23 -15.85 -28.87
N LEU A 317 -0.78 -15.00 -27.94
CA LEU A 317 0.63 -14.90 -27.59
C LEU A 317 0.92 -15.67 -26.29
N PRO A 318 2.15 -16.17 -26.12
CA PRO A 318 2.59 -16.71 -24.84
C PRO A 318 2.50 -15.69 -23.73
N THR A 319 2.42 -16.15 -22.48
CA THR A 319 2.37 -15.30 -21.29
C THR A 319 3.56 -14.33 -21.24
N ASP A 320 3.27 -13.05 -20.94
CA ASP A 320 4.21 -11.94 -20.88
C ASP A 320 4.88 -11.55 -22.22
N ILE A 321 4.31 -12.00 -23.34
CA ILE A 321 4.63 -11.47 -24.65
C ILE A 321 3.49 -10.59 -25.13
N TYR A 322 3.81 -9.39 -25.57
CA TYR A 322 2.85 -8.36 -25.95
C TYR A 322 3.02 -8.00 -27.41
N LEU A 323 1.89 -7.86 -28.11
CA LEU A 323 1.89 -7.45 -29.52
C LEU A 323 2.05 -5.93 -29.60
N LEU A 324 2.98 -5.50 -30.43
CA LEU A 324 3.20 -4.07 -30.73
C LEU A 324 2.45 -3.63 -32.00
N ASP A 325 2.09 -4.58 -32.86
CA ASP A 325 1.32 -4.30 -34.07
C ASP A 325 -0.17 -4.13 -33.72
N ASN A 326 -0.84 -3.24 -34.43
CA ASN A 326 -2.27 -2.97 -34.19
C ASN A 326 -3.17 -3.92 -35.03
N ILE A 327 -2.98 -5.23 -34.85
CA ILE A 327 -3.78 -6.27 -35.48
C ILE A 327 -4.24 -7.28 -34.44
N SER A 328 -5.43 -7.84 -34.58
CA SER A 328 -6.00 -8.82 -33.64
C SER A 328 -6.17 -10.22 -34.26
N THR A 329 -6.20 -10.31 -35.58
CA THR A 329 -6.45 -11.55 -36.33
C THR A 329 -5.51 -11.67 -37.51
N ILE A 330 -5.15 -12.91 -37.87
CA ILE A 330 -4.42 -13.24 -39.07
C ILE A 330 -5.27 -14.19 -39.90
N THR A 331 -5.40 -13.91 -41.19
CA THR A 331 -6.05 -14.83 -42.13
C THR A 331 -5.04 -15.79 -42.73
N VAL A 332 -5.42 -17.08 -42.77
CA VAL A 332 -4.67 -18.17 -43.36
C VAL A 332 -5.45 -18.67 -44.57
N SER A 333 -4.87 -18.57 -45.76
CA SER A 333 -5.43 -19.07 -47.00
C SER A 333 -4.55 -20.17 -47.59
N PHE A 334 -5.13 -21.32 -47.93
CA PHE A 334 -4.42 -22.46 -48.48
C PHE A 334 -4.47 -22.45 -50.00
N ASP A 335 -3.34 -22.76 -50.63
CA ASP A 335 -3.31 -23.09 -52.06
C ASP A 335 -3.63 -24.57 -52.23
N CYS A 336 -4.86 -24.86 -52.58
CA CYS A 336 -5.33 -26.22 -52.79
C CYS A 336 -5.32 -26.66 -54.27
N SER A 337 -4.72 -25.86 -55.16
CA SER A 337 -4.77 -26.14 -56.62
C SER A 337 -4.11 -27.46 -57.02
N GLY A 338 -3.17 -27.95 -56.24
CA GLY A 338 -2.52 -29.25 -56.43
C GLY A 338 -3.13 -30.42 -55.66
N LEU A 339 -4.18 -30.17 -54.87
CA LEU A 339 -4.83 -31.18 -54.04
C LEU A 339 -6.13 -31.68 -54.68
N GLU A 340 -6.40 -32.97 -54.47
CA GLU A 340 -7.61 -33.62 -54.84
C GLU A 340 -8.16 -34.48 -53.70
N THR A 341 -9.48 -34.66 -53.67
CA THR A 341 -10.15 -35.56 -52.69
C THR A 341 -10.61 -36.82 -53.37
N LYS A 342 -10.48 -37.95 -52.70
CA LYS A 342 -11.00 -39.24 -53.13
C LYS A 342 -11.85 -39.88 -52.00
N THR A 343 -13.06 -40.24 -52.33
CA THR A 343 -13.92 -40.97 -51.36
C THR A 343 -13.78 -42.47 -51.63
N MET A 344 -13.53 -43.25 -50.59
CA MET A 344 -13.42 -44.69 -50.66
C MET A 344 -13.96 -45.40 -49.42
N ASN A 345 -14.25 -46.68 -49.57
CA ASN A 345 -14.62 -47.55 -48.45
C ASN A 345 -13.46 -48.44 -48.09
N LEU A 346 -13.08 -48.42 -46.83
CA LEU A 346 -11.92 -49.17 -46.35
C LEU A 346 -12.36 -50.44 -45.61
N PRO A 347 -11.87 -51.62 -45.98
CA PRO A 347 -12.19 -52.86 -45.27
C PRO A 347 -11.51 -52.93 -43.88
N SER A 348 -12.08 -53.71 -42.95
CA SER A 348 -11.50 -53.91 -41.62
C SER A 348 -10.10 -54.53 -41.65
N SER A 349 -9.72 -55.19 -42.76
CA SER A 349 -8.37 -55.69 -42.96
C SER A 349 -7.26 -54.60 -43.01
N CYS A 350 -7.65 -53.32 -43.18
CA CYS A 350 -6.74 -52.18 -43.12
C CYS A 350 -6.52 -51.68 -41.71
N VAL A 351 -7.20 -52.23 -40.71
CA VAL A 351 -7.10 -51.78 -39.31
C VAL A 351 -5.82 -52.34 -38.66
N GLN A 352 -5.09 -51.44 -38.03
CA GLN A 352 -3.95 -51.73 -37.19
C GLN A 352 -4.17 -51.20 -35.80
N VAL A 353 -4.06 -52.06 -34.80
CA VAL A 353 -4.15 -51.66 -33.37
C VAL A 353 -2.74 -51.55 -32.84
N VAL A 354 -2.44 -50.41 -32.21
CA VAL A 354 -1.16 -50.13 -31.56
C VAL A 354 -1.35 -49.85 -30.07
N ASN A 355 -0.31 -50.04 -29.27
CA ASN A 355 -0.26 -49.72 -27.84
C ASN A 355 -1.34 -50.41 -26.97
N LEU A 356 -2.02 -51.48 -27.46
CA LEU A 356 -2.99 -52.21 -26.70
C LEU A 356 -2.28 -53.03 -25.59
N PRO A 357 -2.65 -52.89 -24.30
CA PRO A 357 -2.05 -53.68 -23.23
C PRO A 357 -2.32 -55.18 -23.43
N ALA A 358 -1.32 -56.03 -23.18
CA ALA A 358 -1.37 -57.48 -23.41
C ALA A 358 -2.48 -58.22 -22.64
N THR A 359 -3.09 -57.59 -21.68
CA THR A 359 -4.22 -58.09 -20.90
C THR A 359 -5.55 -57.94 -21.63
N TYR A 360 -5.59 -57.29 -22.79
CA TYR A 360 -6.82 -57.05 -23.55
C TYR A 360 -6.64 -57.52 -24.99
N GLN A 361 -7.76 -57.94 -25.55
CA GLN A 361 -7.90 -58.26 -26.98
C GLN A 361 -8.97 -57.31 -27.55
N LEU A 362 -8.68 -56.70 -28.72
CA LEU A 362 -9.61 -55.83 -29.42
C LEU A 362 -10.01 -56.47 -30.73
N THR A 363 -11.30 -56.68 -30.91
CA THR A 363 -11.90 -57.18 -32.15
C THR A 363 -12.71 -56.09 -32.80
N VAL A 364 -12.40 -55.79 -34.11
CA VAL A 364 -13.12 -54.79 -34.88
C VAL A 364 -14.39 -55.38 -35.44
N GLU A 365 -15.57 -54.88 -35.01
CA GLU A 365 -16.87 -55.32 -35.46
C GLU A 365 -17.32 -54.65 -36.75
N THR A 366 -16.80 -53.44 -37.02
CA THR A 366 -17.07 -52.71 -38.28
C THR A 366 -16.41 -53.41 -39.44
N GLU A 367 -17.18 -54.02 -40.33
CA GLU A 367 -16.64 -54.72 -41.52
C GLU A 367 -16.00 -53.75 -42.52
N ARG A 368 -16.54 -52.57 -42.68
CA ARG A 368 -16.03 -51.55 -43.60
C ARG A 368 -16.29 -50.17 -43.06
N LEU A 369 -15.25 -49.30 -43.11
CA LEU A 369 -15.37 -47.86 -42.84
C LEU A 369 -15.85 -47.19 -44.15
N MET A 370 -17.04 -46.65 -44.11
CA MET A 370 -17.73 -46.14 -45.31
C MET A 370 -17.46 -44.62 -45.50
N ASN A 371 -17.43 -44.21 -46.78
CA ASN A 371 -17.32 -42.79 -47.17
C ASN A 371 -16.13 -42.07 -46.59
N VAL A 372 -14.98 -42.74 -46.51
CA VAL A 372 -13.72 -42.09 -46.09
C VAL A 372 -13.25 -41.13 -47.18
N ILE A 373 -13.09 -39.88 -46.79
CA ILE A 373 -12.61 -38.82 -47.67
C ILE A 373 -11.11 -38.62 -47.38
N LEU A 374 -10.28 -38.97 -48.37
CA LEU A 374 -8.83 -38.70 -48.31
C LEU A 374 -8.50 -37.52 -49.21
N CYS A 375 -7.55 -36.72 -48.79
CA CYS A 375 -7.04 -35.54 -49.51
C CYS A 375 -5.51 -35.70 -49.71
N GLY A 376 -5.03 -35.35 -50.87
CA GLY A 376 -3.63 -35.41 -51.16
C GLY A 376 -3.29 -34.89 -52.57
N PRO A 377 -2.01 -34.95 -52.99
CA PRO A 377 -1.57 -34.53 -54.33
C PRO A 377 -2.34 -35.30 -55.42
N LYS A 378 -2.79 -34.59 -56.43
CA LYS A 378 -3.61 -35.14 -57.51
C LYS A 378 -3.05 -36.47 -58.10
N GLY A 379 -1.82 -36.54 -58.50
CA GLY A 379 -1.21 -37.76 -59.06
C GLY A 379 -1.12 -38.94 -58.08
N ALA A 380 -1.04 -38.68 -56.80
CA ALA A 380 -1.06 -39.70 -55.75
C ALA A 380 -2.47 -40.24 -55.51
N MET A 381 -3.46 -39.37 -55.63
CA MET A 381 -4.90 -39.75 -55.40
C MET A 381 -5.41 -40.62 -56.56
N GLU A 382 -4.94 -40.41 -57.79
CA GLU A 382 -5.36 -41.20 -58.94
C GLU A 382 -5.01 -42.69 -58.75
N THR A 383 -3.83 -43.00 -58.21
CA THR A 383 -3.30 -44.37 -58.05
C THR A 383 -3.59 -44.99 -56.69
N LEU A 384 -4.16 -44.27 -55.76
CA LEU A 384 -4.44 -44.72 -54.38
C LEU A 384 -5.49 -45.81 -54.37
N THR A 385 -5.21 -46.95 -53.72
CA THR A 385 -6.12 -48.05 -53.50
C THR A 385 -6.44 -48.25 -52.03
N PRO A 386 -7.59 -48.85 -51.64
CA PRO A 386 -7.98 -49.03 -50.23
C PRO A 386 -6.92 -49.79 -49.42
N GLU A 387 -6.22 -50.76 -50.03
CA GLU A 387 -5.22 -51.62 -49.37
C GLU A 387 -3.93 -50.89 -48.98
N GLN A 388 -3.74 -49.70 -49.51
CA GLN A 388 -2.58 -48.83 -49.18
C GLN A 388 -2.85 -47.93 -47.98
N VAL A 389 -4.12 -47.85 -47.50
CA VAL A 389 -4.51 -47.01 -46.40
C VAL A 389 -4.51 -47.83 -45.12
N VAL A 390 -3.89 -47.33 -44.07
CA VAL A 390 -3.91 -47.91 -42.73
C VAL A 390 -4.93 -47.12 -41.87
N ILE A 391 -5.78 -47.86 -41.17
CA ILE A 391 -6.71 -47.35 -40.15
C ILE A 391 -6.06 -47.68 -38.80
N GLU A 392 -5.43 -46.71 -38.17
CA GLU A 392 -4.77 -46.91 -36.87
C GLU A 392 -5.74 -46.65 -35.70
N ILE A 393 -5.81 -47.60 -34.80
CA ILE A 393 -6.44 -47.49 -33.48
C ILE A 393 -5.28 -47.46 -32.47
N ASP A 394 -5.08 -46.36 -31.79
CA ASP A 394 -4.07 -46.23 -30.76
C ASP A 394 -4.74 -46.34 -29.35
N ALA A 395 -4.38 -47.37 -28.59
CA ALA A 395 -4.97 -47.60 -27.27
C ALA A 395 -4.53 -46.56 -26.22
N GLU A 396 -3.54 -45.69 -26.51
CA GLU A 396 -3.21 -44.53 -25.67
C GLU A 396 -4.21 -43.39 -25.81
N ASP A 397 -4.96 -43.33 -26.92
CA ASP A 397 -5.92 -42.26 -27.19
C ASP A 397 -7.27 -42.41 -26.46
N PHE A 398 -7.53 -43.54 -25.82
CA PHE A 398 -8.80 -43.81 -25.13
C PHE A 398 -8.65 -44.69 -23.87
N ALA A 399 -9.64 -44.62 -23.01
CA ALA A 399 -9.66 -45.48 -21.81
C ALA A 399 -10.04 -46.92 -22.21
N VAL A 400 -9.10 -47.86 -22.10
CA VAL A 400 -9.35 -49.30 -22.42
C VAL A 400 -10.25 -49.93 -21.35
N ALA A 401 -11.48 -50.25 -21.73
CA ALA A 401 -12.46 -50.94 -20.88
C ALA A 401 -13.12 -52.07 -21.67
N THR A 402 -13.49 -53.18 -20.99
CA THR A 402 -14.15 -54.33 -21.62
C THR A 402 -15.57 -53.96 -22.11
N GLY A 403 -15.96 -54.53 -23.24
CA GLY A 403 -17.26 -54.33 -23.88
C GLY A 403 -17.18 -53.67 -25.25
N GLN A 404 -18.33 -53.38 -25.81
CA GLN A 404 -18.42 -52.69 -27.10
C GLN A 404 -18.15 -51.17 -26.95
N GLN A 405 -17.27 -50.64 -27.76
CA GLN A 405 -16.87 -49.24 -27.76
C GLN A 405 -16.76 -48.70 -29.19
N ASN A 406 -17.16 -47.43 -29.35
CA ASN A 406 -16.89 -46.66 -30.58
C ASN A 406 -15.55 -45.95 -30.41
N ILE A 407 -14.51 -46.37 -31.11
CA ILE A 407 -13.17 -45.91 -30.97
C ILE A 407 -12.81 -45.05 -32.16
N ALA A 408 -12.30 -43.84 -31.89
CA ALA A 408 -11.76 -42.95 -32.90
C ALA A 408 -10.51 -43.57 -33.53
N CYS A 409 -10.38 -43.45 -34.85
CA CYS A 409 -9.26 -43.99 -35.57
C CYS A 409 -8.59 -42.91 -36.43
N ARG A 410 -7.28 -43.06 -36.63
CA ARG A 410 -6.48 -42.23 -37.55
C ARG A 410 -6.24 -42.95 -38.83
N LEU A 411 -6.26 -42.22 -39.93
CA LEU A 411 -5.99 -42.82 -41.25
C LEU A 411 -4.74 -42.19 -41.85
N TYR A 412 -3.88 -43.05 -42.36
CA TYR A 412 -2.65 -42.62 -43.03
C TYR A 412 -2.23 -43.61 -44.16
N VAL A 413 -1.40 -43.15 -45.07
CA VAL A 413 -0.80 -43.94 -46.12
C VAL A 413 0.68 -44.07 -45.82
N PRO A 414 1.18 -45.25 -45.39
CA PRO A 414 2.58 -45.42 -44.96
C PRO A 414 3.62 -45.05 -46.03
N SER A 415 3.26 -45.25 -47.29
CA SER A 415 4.16 -44.93 -48.43
C SER A 415 4.12 -43.45 -48.84
N ASN A 416 3.18 -42.65 -48.34
CA ASN A 416 3.01 -41.25 -48.74
C ASN A 416 2.40 -40.36 -47.63
N GLY A 417 3.22 -39.72 -46.85
CA GLY A 417 2.83 -38.82 -45.79
C GLY A 417 2.11 -37.53 -46.24
N LYS A 418 1.96 -37.31 -47.55
CA LYS A 418 1.22 -36.16 -48.10
C LYS A 418 -0.27 -36.42 -48.29
N ILE A 419 -0.75 -37.61 -47.93
CA ILE A 419 -2.16 -37.99 -47.97
C ILE A 419 -2.71 -38.01 -46.55
N PHE A 420 -3.85 -37.33 -46.32
CA PHE A 420 -4.51 -37.23 -45.02
C PHE A 420 -6.02 -37.37 -45.16
N ALA A 421 -6.69 -37.78 -44.11
CA ALA A 421 -8.13 -37.93 -44.09
C ALA A 421 -8.82 -36.62 -43.70
N LEU A 422 -9.93 -36.33 -44.34
CA LEU A 422 -10.87 -35.27 -44.00
C LEU A 422 -12.04 -35.88 -43.22
N GLY A 423 -12.33 -35.33 -42.05
CA GLY A 423 -13.38 -35.86 -41.17
C GLY A 423 -12.83 -36.70 -40.03
N SER A 424 -13.67 -36.95 -39.04
CA SER A 424 -13.39 -37.85 -37.92
C SER A 424 -14.08 -39.18 -38.17
N TYR A 425 -13.36 -40.27 -37.97
CA TYR A 425 -13.83 -41.62 -38.23
C TYR A 425 -13.77 -42.43 -36.93
N VAL A 426 -14.80 -43.29 -36.75
CA VAL A 426 -14.90 -44.17 -35.60
C VAL A 426 -15.20 -45.61 -36.07
N LEU A 427 -14.64 -46.56 -35.36
CA LEU A 427 -14.90 -47.99 -35.54
C LEU A 427 -15.59 -48.56 -34.32
N GLN A 428 -16.59 -49.43 -34.54
CA GLN A 428 -17.14 -50.20 -33.48
C GLN A 428 -16.24 -51.41 -33.18
N CYS A 429 -15.79 -51.48 -31.96
CA CYS A 429 -14.85 -52.51 -31.49
C CYS A 429 -15.39 -53.20 -30.24
N LEU A 430 -15.11 -54.47 -30.10
CA LEU A 430 -15.30 -55.25 -28.86
C LEU A 430 -13.96 -55.45 -28.20
N ILE A 431 -13.85 -55.03 -26.92
CA ILE A 431 -12.67 -55.21 -26.09
C ILE A 431 -12.96 -56.26 -25.05
N GLU A 432 -12.13 -57.31 -24.99
CA GLU A 432 -12.23 -58.40 -24.04
C GLU A 432 -10.94 -58.50 -23.19
N SER A 433 -11.07 -58.96 -21.97
CA SER A 433 -9.93 -59.29 -21.13
C SER A 433 -9.42 -60.70 -21.47
N ASN A 434 -8.12 -60.82 -21.68
CA ASN A 434 -7.45 -62.09 -21.90
C ASN A 434 -7.46 -62.96 -20.65
#